data_a3c50a3b9bbf6dfb161cf481e253849c
#
_entry.id   a3c50a3b9bbf6dfb161cf481e253849c
#
_cell.length_a   1.000
_cell.length_b   1.000
_cell.length_c   1.000
_cell.angle_alpha   90.00
_cell.angle_beta   90.00
_cell.angle_gamma   90.00
#
_symmetry.space_group_name_H-M   'P 1'
#
loop_
_entity.id
_entity.type
_entity.pdbx_description
1 polymer ?
#
loop_
_entity_poly.entity_id
_entity_poly.type
_entity_poly.pdbx_seq_one_letter_code
_entity_poly.pdbx_strand_id
1 'polypeptide(L)'
;MNTVYYDAPVTDEVRRQRLFDGQLFVYSPRPSSVALVEFAQSLIKEAFAPHDPEKAQYQMSVESYAEVLGKLKPQFIHHPESKRHLQALLQELGCDLQKTYFDVPKMRSSTSDNYLTTGIAYAWHPHRDTWYSAPMCQINWWIPIYDIQADNAMAFHPRYWNVPVPNTSNGYNYYL
;
A
#
# COMPACT_ATOMS: atom_id res chain seq x y z
N MET A 1 -18.80 15.83 6.49
CA MET A 1 -19.21 14.42 6.69
C MET A 1 -18.29 13.57 5.82
N ASN A 2 -17.57 12.65 6.42
CA ASN A 2 -16.63 11.82 5.65
C ASN A 2 -17.42 10.70 4.99
N THR A 3 -17.34 10.65 3.66
CA THR A 3 -18.08 9.68 2.86
C THR A 3 -17.12 8.63 2.32
N VAL A 4 -17.52 7.38 2.42
CA VAL A 4 -16.86 6.24 1.76
C VAL A 4 -17.71 5.83 0.58
N TYR A 5 -17.11 5.78 -0.60
CA TYR A 5 -17.77 5.34 -1.83
C TYR A 5 -17.37 3.91 -2.14
N TYR A 6 -18.35 3.03 -2.28
CA TYR A 6 -18.17 1.64 -2.69
C TYR A 6 -18.52 1.48 -4.16
N ASP A 7 -17.56 1.01 -4.97
CA ASP A 7 -17.72 0.76 -6.41
C ASP A 7 -18.41 1.90 -7.19
N ALA A 8 -18.24 3.13 -6.72
CA ALA A 8 -18.96 4.27 -7.27
C ALA A 8 -18.51 4.57 -8.70
N PRO A 9 -19.43 4.63 -9.67
CA PRO A 9 -19.13 4.94 -11.06
C PRO A 9 -18.91 6.46 -11.23
N VAL A 10 -17.71 6.92 -10.98
CA VAL A 10 -17.31 8.32 -11.12
C VAL A 10 -16.18 8.47 -12.12
N THR A 11 -16.07 9.66 -12.73
CA THR A 11 -14.91 10.00 -13.55
C THR A 11 -13.66 10.15 -12.69
N ASP A 12 -12.49 10.02 -13.30
CA ASP A 12 -11.21 10.20 -12.60
C ASP A 12 -11.09 11.59 -11.96
N GLU A 13 -11.58 12.63 -12.63
CA GLU A 13 -11.60 13.99 -12.11
C GLU A 13 -12.45 14.10 -10.84
N VAL A 14 -13.67 13.57 -10.85
CA VAL A 14 -14.57 13.58 -9.68
C VAL A 14 -13.96 12.77 -8.54
N ARG A 15 -13.35 11.62 -8.84
CA ARG A 15 -12.65 10.83 -7.84
C ARG A 15 -11.52 11.61 -7.19
N ARG A 16 -10.66 12.26 -7.98
CA ARG A 16 -9.55 13.08 -7.48
C ARG A 16 -10.03 14.20 -6.58
N GLN A 17 -11.07 14.93 -7.00
CA GLN A 17 -11.63 16.01 -6.19
C GLN A 17 -12.14 15.50 -4.84
N ARG A 18 -12.90 14.41 -4.84
CA ARG A 18 -13.44 13.83 -3.61
C ARG A 18 -12.35 13.29 -2.67
N LEU A 19 -11.30 12.67 -3.21
CA LEU A 19 -10.14 12.25 -2.43
C LEU A 19 -9.42 13.45 -1.80
N PHE A 20 -9.25 14.53 -2.56
CA PHE A 20 -8.67 15.77 -2.05
C PHE A 20 -9.50 16.39 -0.92
N ASP A 21 -10.82 16.23 -0.97
CA ASP A 21 -11.76 16.64 0.07
C ASP A 21 -11.80 15.67 1.28
N GLY A 22 -10.92 14.67 1.34
CA GLY A 22 -10.81 13.73 2.45
C GLY A 22 -11.81 12.58 2.43
N GLN A 23 -12.41 12.30 1.27
CA GLN A 23 -13.32 11.18 1.08
C GLN A 23 -12.54 9.93 0.62
N LEU A 24 -13.12 8.76 0.77
CA LEU A 24 -12.49 7.49 0.47
C LEU A 24 -13.24 6.74 -0.62
N PHE A 25 -12.51 5.98 -1.42
CA PHE A 25 -13.06 5.04 -2.38
C PHE A 25 -12.61 3.63 -2.04
N VAL A 26 -13.57 2.71 -2.05
CA VAL A 26 -13.34 1.28 -1.89
C VAL A 26 -13.88 0.58 -3.13
N TYR A 27 -13.08 -0.29 -3.69
CA TYR A 27 -13.46 -1.06 -4.88
C TYR A 27 -13.47 -2.55 -4.56
N SER A 28 -14.49 -3.22 -5.02
CA SER A 28 -14.52 -4.68 -5.08
C SER A 28 -13.38 -5.21 -5.96
N PRO A 29 -12.95 -6.46 -5.75
CA PRO A 29 -11.93 -7.08 -6.60
C PRO A 29 -12.29 -6.96 -8.08
N ARG A 30 -11.32 -6.54 -8.88
CA ARG A 30 -11.42 -6.40 -10.33
C ARG A 30 -10.47 -7.37 -11.01
N PRO A 31 -10.71 -7.78 -12.25
CA PRO A 31 -9.82 -8.71 -12.95
C PRO A 31 -8.35 -8.31 -12.88
N SER A 32 -8.04 -7.03 -13.07
CA SER A 32 -6.66 -6.52 -13.02
C SER A 32 -6.07 -6.52 -11.60
N SER A 33 -6.87 -6.20 -10.56
CA SER A 33 -6.41 -6.25 -9.17
C SER A 33 -6.21 -7.69 -8.69
N VAL A 34 -7.09 -8.60 -9.08
CA VAL A 34 -6.95 -10.04 -8.81
C VAL A 34 -5.67 -10.57 -9.41
N ALA A 35 -5.42 -10.29 -10.70
CA ALA A 35 -4.21 -10.73 -11.38
C ALA A 35 -2.92 -10.17 -10.73
N LEU A 36 -2.95 -8.90 -10.27
CA LEU A 36 -1.82 -8.31 -9.54
C LEU A 36 -1.57 -9.02 -8.20
N VAL A 37 -2.64 -9.32 -7.46
CA VAL A 37 -2.57 -10.01 -6.17
C VAL A 37 -2.06 -11.43 -6.34
N GLU A 38 -2.59 -12.19 -7.30
CA GLU A 38 -2.15 -13.56 -7.60
C GLU A 38 -0.68 -13.60 -8.01
N PHE A 39 -0.25 -12.65 -8.83
CA PHE A 39 1.16 -12.51 -9.19
C PHE A 39 2.04 -12.22 -7.96
N ALA A 40 1.63 -11.27 -7.12
CA ALA A 40 2.35 -10.98 -5.87
C ALA A 40 2.42 -12.20 -4.95
N GLN A 41 1.31 -12.93 -4.77
CA GLN A 41 1.26 -14.14 -3.96
C GLN A 41 2.18 -15.25 -4.50
N SER A 42 2.30 -15.39 -5.82
CA SER A 42 3.21 -16.38 -6.42
C SER A 42 4.66 -16.10 -6.05
N LEU A 43 5.11 -14.86 -6.17
CA LEU A 43 6.45 -14.44 -5.79
C LEU A 43 6.71 -14.59 -4.27
N ILE A 44 5.71 -14.25 -3.45
CA ILE A 44 5.80 -14.37 -1.99
C ILE A 44 5.95 -15.85 -1.61
N LYS A 45 5.10 -16.73 -2.15
CA LYS A 45 5.17 -18.17 -1.89
C LYS A 45 6.51 -18.77 -2.29
N GLU A 46 7.03 -18.41 -3.44
CA GLU A 46 8.35 -18.85 -3.90
C GLU A 46 9.45 -18.36 -2.95
N ALA A 47 9.44 -17.09 -2.58
CA ALA A 47 10.46 -16.48 -1.75
C ALA A 47 10.51 -17.05 -0.32
N PHE A 48 9.35 -17.38 0.25
CA PHE A 48 9.25 -17.92 1.61
C PHE A 48 9.31 -19.45 1.69
N ALA A 49 9.33 -20.17 0.56
CA ALA A 49 9.37 -21.63 0.57
C ALA A 49 10.56 -22.16 1.40
N PRO A 50 10.39 -23.22 2.23
CA PRO A 50 9.18 -24.04 2.39
C PRO A 50 8.15 -23.52 3.40
N HIS A 51 8.33 -22.32 3.96
CA HIS A 51 7.45 -21.76 4.98
C HIS A 51 6.17 -21.19 4.37
N ASP A 52 5.08 -21.25 5.13
CA ASP A 52 3.85 -20.50 4.84
C ASP A 52 4.13 -19.01 5.09
N PRO A 53 3.98 -18.13 4.09
CA PRO A 53 4.27 -16.69 4.25
C PRO A 53 3.52 -16.01 5.39
N GLU A 54 2.25 -16.39 5.64
CA GLU A 54 1.44 -15.79 6.71
C GLU A 54 1.88 -16.23 8.11
N LYS A 55 2.68 -17.31 8.21
CA LYS A 55 3.20 -17.86 9.47
C LYS A 55 4.72 -17.78 9.58
N ALA A 56 5.38 -17.28 8.56
CA ALA A 56 6.83 -17.29 8.45
C ALA A 56 7.52 -16.56 9.62
N GLN A 57 6.91 -15.49 10.15
CA GLN A 57 7.46 -14.78 11.33
C GLN A 57 7.61 -15.68 12.57
N TYR A 58 6.81 -16.72 12.70
CA TYR A 58 6.86 -17.67 13.84
C TYR A 58 7.81 -18.85 13.60
N GLN A 59 8.38 -18.94 12.41
CA GLN A 59 9.19 -20.09 11.97
C GLN A 59 10.59 -19.68 11.54
N MET A 60 10.84 -18.41 11.34
CA MET A 60 12.12 -17.87 10.85
C MET A 60 12.74 -16.92 11.87
N SER A 61 14.05 -16.77 11.82
CA SER A 61 14.71 -15.66 12.52
C SER A 61 14.42 -14.33 11.83
N VAL A 62 14.51 -13.23 12.57
CA VAL A 62 14.31 -11.87 12.03
C VAL A 62 15.26 -11.59 10.86
N GLU A 63 16.50 -12.01 10.98
CA GLU A 63 17.53 -11.82 9.96
C GLU A 63 17.18 -12.55 8.67
N SER A 64 16.79 -13.83 8.77
CA SER A 64 16.38 -14.64 7.62
C SER A 64 15.14 -14.09 6.94
N TYR A 65 14.15 -13.66 7.74
CA TYR A 65 12.94 -13.03 7.23
C TYR A 65 13.25 -11.71 6.50
N ALA A 66 14.10 -10.88 7.09
CA ALA A 66 14.53 -9.61 6.50
C ALA A 66 15.33 -9.83 5.19
N GLU A 67 16.17 -10.87 5.13
CA GLU A 67 16.88 -11.24 3.91
C GLU A 67 15.94 -11.64 2.78
N VAL A 68 14.91 -12.45 3.08
CA VAL A 68 13.87 -12.82 2.10
C VAL A 68 13.18 -11.56 1.57
N LEU A 69 12.74 -10.66 2.46
CA LEU A 69 12.10 -9.42 2.06
C LEU A 69 13.03 -8.51 1.25
N GLY A 70 14.30 -8.48 1.58
CA GLY A 70 15.32 -7.68 0.88
C GLY A 70 15.47 -8.09 -0.59
N LYS A 71 15.25 -9.36 -0.92
CA LYS A 71 15.28 -9.89 -2.28
C LYS A 71 13.91 -9.76 -2.98
N LEU A 72 12.85 -10.13 -2.28
CA LEU A 72 11.49 -10.17 -2.80
C LEU A 72 10.95 -8.78 -3.20
N LYS A 73 11.14 -7.77 -2.35
CA LYS A 73 10.59 -6.43 -2.61
C LYS A 73 11.14 -5.80 -3.90
N PRO A 74 12.46 -5.75 -4.15
CA PRO A 74 12.99 -5.29 -5.42
C PRO A 74 12.52 -6.12 -6.61
N GLN A 75 12.44 -7.45 -6.46
CA GLN A 75 11.95 -8.34 -7.50
C GLN A 75 10.53 -7.95 -7.93
N PHE A 76 9.61 -7.79 -6.98
CA PHE A 76 8.23 -7.37 -7.29
C PHE A 76 8.18 -5.97 -7.89
N ILE A 77 8.89 -4.99 -7.29
CA ILE A 77 8.87 -3.58 -7.69
C ILE A 77 9.31 -3.40 -9.15
N HIS A 78 10.37 -4.11 -9.54
CA HIS A 78 10.97 -3.94 -10.87
C HIS A 78 10.47 -4.95 -11.90
N HIS A 79 9.58 -5.85 -11.52
CA HIS A 79 9.07 -6.87 -12.43
C HIS A 79 8.18 -6.27 -13.53
N PRO A 80 8.37 -6.63 -14.80
CA PRO A 80 7.53 -6.14 -15.89
C PRO A 80 6.04 -6.43 -15.70
N GLU A 81 5.70 -7.60 -15.14
CA GLU A 81 4.31 -7.98 -14.85
C GLU A 81 3.66 -7.10 -13.77
N SER A 82 4.39 -6.68 -12.74
CA SER A 82 3.88 -5.73 -11.75
C SER A 82 3.46 -4.42 -12.43
N LYS A 83 4.28 -3.92 -13.33
CA LYS A 83 3.98 -2.72 -14.10
C LYS A 83 2.77 -2.93 -15.03
N ARG A 84 2.72 -4.05 -15.73
CA ARG A 84 1.62 -4.39 -16.65
C ARG A 84 0.28 -4.48 -15.91
N HIS A 85 0.23 -5.19 -14.79
CA HIS A 85 -0.98 -5.31 -13.99
C HIS A 85 -1.41 -3.97 -13.39
N LEU A 86 -0.46 -3.16 -12.91
CA LEU A 86 -0.77 -1.84 -12.39
C LEU A 86 -1.34 -0.91 -13.47
N GLN A 87 -0.79 -0.91 -14.67
CA GLN A 87 -1.32 -0.15 -15.80
C GLN A 87 -2.74 -0.59 -16.17
N ALA A 88 -2.98 -1.92 -16.21
CA ALA A 88 -4.30 -2.47 -16.48
C ALA A 88 -5.31 -2.05 -15.40
N LEU A 89 -4.91 -2.08 -14.12
CA LEU A 89 -5.76 -1.64 -13.00
C LEU A 89 -6.12 -0.16 -13.11
N LEU A 90 -5.15 0.70 -13.38
CA LEU A 90 -5.40 2.13 -13.55
C LEU A 90 -6.36 2.41 -14.72
N GLN A 91 -6.19 1.71 -15.82
CA GLN A 91 -7.07 1.81 -16.99
C GLN A 91 -8.49 1.31 -16.64
N GLU A 92 -8.61 0.17 -15.98
CA GLU A 92 -9.90 -0.39 -15.56
C GLU A 92 -10.66 0.54 -14.60
N LEU A 93 -9.93 1.30 -13.79
CA LEU A 93 -10.48 2.31 -12.88
C LEU A 93 -10.71 3.67 -13.57
N GLY A 94 -10.54 3.76 -14.88
CA GLY A 94 -10.83 4.95 -15.68
C GLY A 94 -9.78 6.05 -15.59
N CYS A 95 -8.55 5.74 -15.18
CA CYS A 95 -7.45 6.69 -15.23
C CYS A 95 -6.96 6.88 -16.68
N ASP A 96 -6.69 8.12 -17.05
CA ASP A 96 -6.04 8.45 -18.32
C ASP A 96 -4.54 8.15 -18.23
N LEU A 97 -4.11 7.03 -18.81
CA LEU A 97 -2.70 6.59 -18.75
C LEU A 97 -1.71 7.56 -19.40
N GLN A 98 -2.18 8.44 -20.29
CA GLN A 98 -1.33 9.46 -20.91
C GLN A 98 -1.06 10.64 -19.97
N LYS A 99 -1.87 10.79 -18.93
CA LYS A 99 -1.79 11.86 -17.93
C LYS A 99 -1.51 11.35 -16.52
N THR A 100 -1.32 10.03 -16.36
CA THR A 100 -1.11 9.42 -15.06
C THR A 100 0.35 9.02 -14.92
N TYR A 101 1.01 9.59 -13.93
CA TYR A 101 2.32 9.13 -13.46
C TYR A 101 2.11 8.25 -12.24
N PHE A 102 2.77 7.13 -12.16
CA PHE A 102 2.73 6.28 -10.99
C PHE A 102 4.13 5.97 -10.47
N ASP A 103 4.26 5.95 -9.17
CA ASP A 103 5.44 5.44 -8.50
C ASP A 103 5.44 3.91 -8.55
N VAL A 104 6.58 3.32 -8.25
CA VAL A 104 6.70 1.86 -8.18
C VAL A 104 5.75 1.27 -7.13
N PRO A 105 5.14 0.10 -7.39
CA PRO A 105 4.25 -0.55 -6.45
C PRO A 105 5.04 -1.06 -5.25
N LYS A 106 4.85 -0.45 -4.09
CA LYS A 106 5.60 -0.78 -2.88
C LYS A 106 4.95 -1.96 -2.15
N MET A 107 5.60 -3.11 -2.20
CA MET A 107 5.19 -4.26 -1.37
C MET A 107 5.57 -3.99 0.09
N ARG A 108 4.57 -4.03 0.97
CA ARG A 108 4.72 -3.84 2.41
C ARG A 108 4.52 -5.16 3.14
N SER A 109 5.33 -5.41 4.14
CA SER A 109 5.16 -6.55 5.05
C SER A 109 4.92 -6.01 6.45
N SER A 110 3.94 -6.59 7.09
CA SER A 110 3.45 -6.25 8.41
C SER A 110 3.60 -7.48 9.30
N THR A 111 4.21 -7.35 10.45
CA THR A 111 4.40 -8.45 11.41
C THR A 111 3.84 -8.10 12.77
N SER A 112 3.50 -9.11 13.57
CA SER A 112 3.01 -8.97 14.94
C SER A 112 4.16 -8.97 15.96
N ASP A 113 3.85 -8.64 17.20
CA ASP A 113 4.71 -8.84 18.38
C ASP A 113 6.10 -8.18 18.28
N ASN A 114 6.19 -7.05 17.59
CA ASN A 114 7.46 -6.35 17.36
C ASN A 114 8.55 -7.23 16.71
N TYR A 115 8.15 -8.24 15.92
CA TYR A 115 9.10 -9.13 15.26
C TYR A 115 10.02 -8.36 14.31
N LEU A 116 9.47 -7.47 13.46
CA LEU A 116 10.26 -6.49 12.69
C LEU A 116 10.18 -5.12 13.34
N THR A 117 11.30 -4.61 13.85
CA THR A 117 11.38 -3.33 14.58
C THR A 117 12.08 -2.22 13.80
N THR A 118 12.61 -2.51 12.60
CA THR A 118 13.39 -1.57 11.78
C THR A 118 12.73 -1.30 10.43
N GLY A 119 13.10 -0.21 9.79
CA GLY A 119 12.58 0.18 8.48
C GLY A 119 11.13 0.64 8.56
N ILE A 120 10.25 -0.04 7.85
CA ILE A 120 8.83 0.31 7.73
C ILE A 120 8.03 0.13 9.03
N ALA A 121 8.59 -0.47 10.08
CA ALA A 121 7.92 -0.55 11.37
C ALA A 121 7.42 0.82 11.88
N TYR A 122 8.05 1.92 11.47
CA TYR A 122 7.57 3.28 11.76
C TYR A 122 6.28 3.67 10.99
N ALA A 123 5.93 2.98 9.92
CA ALA A 123 4.70 3.24 9.17
C ALA A 123 3.41 2.83 9.89
N TRP A 124 3.51 2.20 11.05
CA TRP A 124 2.38 1.83 11.89
C TRP A 124 1.79 3.01 12.67
N HIS A 125 2.57 4.05 12.85
CA HIS A 125 2.08 5.23 13.55
C HIS A 125 1.14 6.03 12.67
N PRO A 126 0.05 6.60 13.23
CA PRO A 126 -0.80 7.51 12.49
C PRO A 126 0.03 8.66 11.89
N HIS A 127 -0.08 8.86 10.58
CA HIS A 127 0.67 9.87 9.86
C HIS A 127 -0.09 10.38 8.64
N ARG A 128 0.40 11.44 8.06
CA ARG A 128 0.04 11.89 6.71
C ARG A 128 1.24 11.68 5.81
N ASP A 129 1.03 11.12 4.62
CA ASP A 129 2.13 10.88 3.70
C ASP A 129 2.89 12.15 3.31
N THR A 130 2.19 13.30 3.31
CA THR A 130 2.80 14.61 3.10
C THR A 130 3.82 15.00 4.17
N TRP A 131 3.79 14.39 5.36
CA TRP A 131 4.83 14.58 6.37
C TRP A 131 6.16 13.90 5.97
N TYR A 132 6.11 12.96 5.04
CA TYR A 132 7.25 12.21 4.51
C TYR A 132 7.58 12.61 3.07
N SER A 133 7.37 13.88 2.74
CA SER A 133 7.69 14.48 1.43
C SER A 133 6.84 13.99 0.26
N ALA A 134 5.71 13.33 0.51
CA ALA A 134 4.77 13.03 -0.56
C ALA A 134 4.05 14.30 -1.03
N PRO A 135 3.93 14.52 -2.35
CA PRO A 135 3.27 15.72 -2.86
C PRO A 135 1.75 15.68 -2.60
N MET A 136 1.15 16.85 -2.43
CA MET A 136 -0.29 16.99 -2.18
C MET A 136 -1.19 16.43 -3.29
N CYS A 137 -0.66 16.31 -4.51
CA CYS A 137 -1.39 15.74 -5.65
C CYS A 137 -1.30 14.20 -5.74
N GLN A 138 -0.55 13.56 -4.86
CA GLN A 138 -0.40 12.11 -4.85
C GLN A 138 -1.70 11.44 -4.38
N ILE A 139 -2.11 10.41 -5.11
CA ILE A 139 -3.19 9.50 -4.71
C ILE A 139 -2.57 8.18 -4.32
N ASN A 140 -2.85 7.73 -3.11
CA ASN A 140 -2.40 6.45 -2.62
C ASN A 140 -3.43 5.37 -2.86
N TRP A 141 -2.95 4.23 -3.32
CA TRP A 141 -3.70 3.01 -3.49
C TRP A 141 -3.19 1.98 -2.50
N TRP A 142 -4.09 1.32 -1.82
CA TRP A 142 -3.77 0.24 -0.90
C TRP A 142 -4.53 -1.02 -1.31
N ILE A 143 -3.80 -2.11 -1.51
CA ILE A 143 -4.34 -3.39 -1.96
C ILE A 143 -3.82 -4.46 -1.01
N PRO A 144 -4.70 -5.13 -0.25
CA PRO A 144 -4.31 -6.28 0.58
C PRO A 144 -3.95 -7.46 -0.33
N ILE A 145 -2.87 -8.17 0.03
CA ILE A 145 -2.43 -9.37 -0.69
C ILE A 145 -3.08 -10.63 -0.10
N TYR A 146 -3.35 -10.61 1.19
CA TYR A 146 -4.05 -11.67 1.93
C TYR A 146 -5.33 -11.11 2.56
N ASP A 147 -6.15 -11.98 3.10
CA ASP A 147 -7.37 -11.61 3.77
C ASP A 147 -7.10 -10.68 4.96
N ILE A 148 -7.92 -9.66 5.08
CA ILE A 148 -7.81 -8.67 6.14
C ILE A 148 -9.00 -8.74 7.10
N GLN A 149 -8.71 -8.43 8.35
CA GLN A 149 -9.67 -8.25 9.43
C GLN A 149 -9.49 -6.87 10.05
N ALA A 150 -10.36 -6.49 10.95
CA ALA A 150 -10.34 -5.15 11.55
C ALA A 150 -9.03 -4.82 12.29
N ASP A 151 -8.35 -5.83 12.83
CA ASP A 151 -7.11 -5.70 13.60
C ASP A 151 -5.84 -5.71 12.74
N ASN A 152 -5.92 -6.09 11.46
CA ASN A 152 -4.80 -6.07 10.53
C ASN A 152 -5.02 -5.19 9.29
N ALA A 153 -6.07 -4.37 9.30
CA ALA A 153 -6.40 -3.45 8.21
C ALA A 153 -5.80 -2.05 8.43
N MET A 154 -5.74 -1.28 7.33
CA MET A 154 -5.36 0.13 7.40
C MET A 154 -6.49 0.95 8.05
N ALA A 155 -6.17 1.72 9.09
CA ALA A 155 -7.09 2.62 9.75
C ALA A 155 -6.98 4.04 9.21
N PHE A 156 -8.11 4.64 8.86
CA PHE A 156 -8.21 6.02 8.45
C PHE A 156 -8.83 6.87 9.56
N HIS A 157 -8.31 8.10 9.74
CA HIS A 157 -8.79 9.04 10.74
C HIS A 157 -9.36 10.32 10.08
N PRO A 158 -10.50 10.25 9.38
CA PRO A 158 -10.98 11.31 8.51
C PRO A 158 -11.31 12.63 9.25
N ARG A 159 -11.67 12.57 10.53
CA ARG A 159 -11.93 13.78 11.33
C ARG A 159 -10.72 14.72 11.44
N TYR A 160 -9.52 14.21 11.20
CA TYR A 160 -8.27 14.98 11.23
C TYR A 160 -7.85 15.48 9.85
N TRP A 161 -8.65 15.30 8.81
CA TRP A 161 -8.25 15.65 7.45
C TRP A 161 -7.87 17.13 7.31
N ASN A 162 -8.74 18.02 7.79
CA ASN A 162 -8.56 19.48 7.72
C ASN A 162 -8.13 20.10 9.05
N VAL A 163 -7.66 19.31 10.01
CA VAL A 163 -7.26 19.81 11.32
C VAL A 163 -5.73 19.76 11.42
N PRO A 164 -5.06 20.84 11.81
CA PRO A 164 -3.64 20.81 12.11
C PRO A 164 -3.33 19.77 13.22
N VAL A 165 -2.35 18.94 12.99
CA VAL A 165 -1.89 17.94 13.95
C VAL A 165 -0.41 18.17 14.21
N PRO A 166 0.02 18.40 15.46
CA PRO A 166 1.44 18.50 15.80
C PRO A 166 2.19 17.25 15.35
N ASN A 167 3.34 17.44 14.73
CA ASN A 167 4.21 16.37 14.26
C ASN A 167 5.67 16.82 14.26
N THR A 168 6.56 15.88 14.02
CA THR A 168 8.02 16.12 14.01
C THR A 168 8.60 16.10 12.59
N SER A 169 7.78 16.32 11.55
CA SER A 169 8.22 16.21 10.15
C SER A 169 9.31 17.21 9.74
N ASN A 170 9.42 18.36 10.40
CA ASN A 170 10.51 19.28 10.19
C ASN A 170 11.89 18.77 10.65
N GLY A 171 11.90 17.78 11.52
CA GLY A 171 13.09 17.04 11.95
C GLY A 171 13.26 15.68 11.26
N TYR A 172 12.46 15.42 10.22
CA TYR A 172 12.48 14.16 9.51
C TYR A 172 13.81 13.88 8.83
N ASN A 173 14.35 12.69 9.07
CA ASN A 173 15.52 12.18 8.39
C ASN A 173 15.19 10.76 7.87
N TYR A 174 15.29 10.59 6.56
CA TYR A 174 14.97 9.31 5.91
C TYR A 174 15.92 8.17 6.31
N TYR A 175 17.11 8.49 6.80
CA TYR A 175 18.19 7.54 7.12
C TYR A 175 18.36 7.28 8.63
N LEU A 176 17.58 7.90 9.46
CA LEU A 176 17.49 7.65 10.90
C LEU A 176 16.21 6.92 11.25
#